data_e32bc2f29fc0b1dad56a74e0fb46428f
#
_entry.id   e32bc2f29fc0b1dad56a74e0fb46428f
#
_cell.length_a   1.000
_cell.length_b   1.000
_cell.length_c   1.000
_cell.angle_alpha   90.00
_cell.angle_beta   90.00
_cell.angle_gamma   90.00
#
_symmetry.space_group_name_H-M   'P 1'
#
loop_
_entity.id
_entity.type
_entity.pdbx_description
1 polymer ?
#
loop_
_entity_poly.entity_id
_entity_poly.type
_entity_poly.pdbx_seq_one_letter_code
_entity_poly.pdbx_strand_id
1 'polypeptide(L)'
;MISSNNLLILGAGQYGVMAAEIAEAMGVFDRIAFLDDSFATRHPEQREGSSKVSLIGTITDLPKFAEQFKYGFVAIGNPALRRKLTEQLKQNNFSLATLVHPTAYVSPSAQLEPGCCVEPNATVQTAAVIKQASFIASGAVIRHNATVSEFCHIDCNVVVDTLAVVPAGTHILAQEAYRA
;
A
#
# COMPACT_ATOMS: atom_id res chain seq x y z
N MET A 1 1.35 -22.84 -13.23
CA MET A 1 0.69 -21.52 -13.37
C MET A 1 0.07 -21.18 -12.01
N ILE A 2 0.51 -20.08 -11.39
CA ILE A 2 -0.09 -19.61 -10.13
C ILE A 2 -1.48 -19.07 -10.51
N SER A 3 -2.53 -19.82 -10.20
CA SER A 3 -3.91 -19.42 -10.52
C SER A 3 -4.62 -18.70 -9.38
N SER A 4 -3.97 -18.52 -8.23
CA SER A 4 -4.55 -17.93 -7.04
C SER A 4 -4.19 -16.45 -6.91
N ASN A 5 -5.16 -15.62 -6.51
CA ASN A 5 -4.96 -14.20 -6.23
C ASN A 5 -4.43 -14.01 -4.79
N ASN A 6 -3.33 -14.67 -4.44
CA ASN A 6 -2.72 -14.54 -3.12
C ASN A 6 -1.89 -13.25 -3.01
N LEU A 7 -2.05 -12.53 -1.90
CA LEU A 7 -1.35 -11.29 -1.58
C LEU A 7 -0.36 -11.50 -0.42
N LEU A 8 0.89 -11.13 -0.64
CA LEU A 8 1.94 -11.09 0.38
C LEU A 8 2.25 -9.64 0.75
N ILE A 9 2.11 -9.30 2.03
CA ILE A 9 2.35 -7.95 2.54
C ILE A 9 3.69 -7.94 3.29
N LEU A 10 4.60 -7.05 2.90
CA LEU A 10 5.87 -6.82 3.58
C LEU A 10 5.70 -5.75 4.66
N GLY A 11 5.85 -6.15 5.92
CA GLY A 11 5.59 -5.36 7.11
C GLY A 11 4.27 -5.75 7.78
N ALA A 12 4.36 -6.17 9.06
CA ALA A 12 3.23 -6.58 9.90
C ALA A 12 2.99 -5.61 11.07
N GLY A 13 3.45 -4.36 10.95
CA GLY A 13 3.12 -3.26 11.86
C GLY A 13 1.71 -2.72 11.61
N GLN A 14 1.37 -1.57 12.20
CA GLN A 14 0.04 -0.95 12.05
C GLN A 14 -0.35 -0.72 10.60
N TYR A 15 0.59 -0.26 9.76
CA TYR A 15 0.37 -0.12 8.31
C TYR A 15 0.07 -1.44 7.62
N GLY A 16 0.74 -2.52 8.05
CA GLY A 16 0.49 -3.85 7.52
C GLY A 16 -0.91 -4.35 7.84
N VAL A 17 -1.33 -4.20 9.09
CA VAL A 17 -2.68 -4.59 9.53
C VAL A 17 -3.74 -3.81 8.74
N MET A 18 -3.61 -2.49 8.64
CA MET A 18 -4.51 -1.65 7.85
C MET A 18 -4.55 -2.06 6.38
N ALA A 19 -3.40 -2.32 5.76
CA ALA A 19 -3.34 -2.78 4.38
C ALA A 19 -4.04 -4.13 4.18
N ALA A 20 -3.91 -5.04 5.15
CA ALA A 20 -4.61 -6.32 5.12
C ALA A 20 -6.14 -6.14 5.24
N GLU A 21 -6.61 -5.27 6.14
CA GLU A 21 -8.03 -4.95 6.29
C GLU A 21 -8.62 -4.33 5.00
N ILE A 22 -7.87 -3.44 4.33
CA ILE A 22 -8.26 -2.90 3.02
C ILE A 22 -8.34 -4.02 1.98
N ALA A 23 -7.34 -4.90 1.93
CA ALA A 23 -7.30 -6.01 0.99
C ALA A 23 -8.46 -7.00 1.22
N GLU A 24 -8.80 -7.27 2.49
CA GLU A 24 -9.98 -8.07 2.86
C GLU A 24 -11.28 -7.38 2.43
N ALA A 25 -11.41 -6.07 2.65
CA ALA A 25 -12.58 -5.28 2.24
C ALA A 25 -12.75 -5.23 0.71
N MET A 26 -11.67 -5.28 -0.06
CA MET A 26 -11.72 -5.40 -1.53
C MET A 26 -12.32 -6.74 -2.00
N GLY A 27 -12.15 -7.80 -1.24
CA GLY A 27 -12.71 -9.12 -1.53
C GLY A 27 -12.16 -9.80 -2.79
N VAL A 28 -10.98 -9.40 -3.28
CA VAL A 28 -10.39 -9.90 -4.53
C VAL A 28 -9.21 -10.85 -4.32
N PHE A 29 -8.75 -11.01 -3.08
CA PHE A 29 -7.62 -11.86 -2.73
C PHE A 29 -8.11 -13.15 -2.06
N ASP A 30 -7.59 -14.29 -2.52
CA ASP A 30 -7.94 -15.62 -1.98
C ASP A 30 -7.27 -15.89 -0.62
N ARG A 31 -6.03 -15.38 -0.48
CA ARG A 31 -5.21 -15.50 0.72
C ARG A 31 -4.38 -14.24 0.91
N ILE A 32 -4.27 -13.78 2.16
CA ILE A 32 -3.39 -12.68 2.55
C ILE A 32 -2.43 -13.18 3.63
N ALA A 33 -1.16 -12.81 3.55
CA ALA A 33 -0.16 -13.15 4.57
C ALA A 33 0.88 -12.04 4.71
N PHE A 34 1.60 -12.05 5.84
CA PHE A 34 2.68 -11.10 6.12
C PHE A 34 4.06 -11.75 6.07
N LEU A 35 5.05 -10.96 5.66
CA LEU A 35 6.46 -11.14 6.00
C LEU A 35 6.93 -9.93 6.83
N ASP A 36 7.59 -10.18 7.95
CA ASP A 36 8.13 -9.13 8.82
C ASP A 36 9.30 -9.67 9.63
N ASP A 37 10.35 -8.85 9.80
CA ASP A 37 11.55 -9.29 10.51
C ASP A 37 11.32 -9.56 12.01
N SER A 38 10.21 -9.07 12.57
CA SER A 38 9.75 -9.44 13.91
C SER A 38 9.27 -10.90 14.03
N PHE A 39 9.15 -11.64 12.91
CA PHE A 39 8.75 -13.05 12.93
C PHE A 39 9.60 -13.91 13.84
N ALA A 40 10.91 -13.67 13.87
CA ALA A 40 11.84 -14.44 14.68
C ALA A 40 11.68 -14.21 16.20
N THR A 41 11.11 -13.06 16.62
CA THR A 41 10.97 -12.64 18.02
C THR A 41 9.54 -12.75 18.55
N ARG A 42 8.54 -12.91 17.69
CA ARG A 42 7.14 -13.09 18.12
C ARG A 42 6.87 -14.53 18.55
N HIS A 43 6.15 -14.67 19.66
CA HIS A 43 5.60 -15.96 20.07
C HIS A 43 4.58 -16.48 19.04
N PRO A 44 4.42 -17.82 18.88
CA PRO A 44 3.50 -18.40 17.89
C PRO A 44 2.08 -17.84 17.97
N GLU A 45 1.55 -17.63 19.17
CA GLU A 45 0.22 -17.06 19.41
C GLU A 45 0.07 -15.58 19.01
N GLN A 46 1.20 -14.86 18.85
CA GLN A 46 1.22 -13.46 18.40
C GLN A 46 1.42 -13.33 16.89
N ARG A 47 1.57 -14.46 16.19
CA ARG A 47 1.71 -14.49 14.72
C ARG A 47 0.34 -14.53 14.02
N GLU A 48 -0.71 -14.85 14.78
CA GLU A 48 -2.09 -14.71 14.33
C GLU A 48 -2.56 -13.31 14.73
N GLY A 49 -2.82 -12.45 13.75
CA GLY A 49 -3.44 -11.15 13.99
C GLY A 49 -4.91 -11.30 14.37
N SER A 50 -5.58 -10.20 14.71
CA SER A 50 -7.04 -10.15 14.91
C SER A 50 -7.83 -10.44 13.60
N SER A 51 -7.16 -10.40 12.45
CA SER A 51 -7.65 -10.83 11.14
C SER A 51 -7.15 -12.25 10.84
N LYS A 52 -7.78 -12.93 9.90
CA LYS A 52 -7.41 -14.27 9.40
C LYS A 52 -6.03 -14.29 8.70
N VAL A 53 -5.23 -13.23 8.86
CA VAL A 53 -3.96 -13.01 8.16
C VAL A 53 -2.80 -13.41 9.04
N SER A 54 -2.03 -14.39 8.60
CA SER A 54 -0.90 -14.97 9.35
C SER A 54 0.44 -14.34 8.97
N LEU A 55 1.30 -14.14 9.94
CA LEU A 55 2.72 -13.83 9.74
C LEU A 55 3.47 -15.14 9.47
N ILE A 56 4.00 -15.32 8.26
CA ILE A 56 4.53 -16.60 7.76
C ILE A 56 6.05 -16.67 7.61
N GLY A 57 6.76 -15.57 7.81
CA GLY A 57 8.22 -15.52 7.71
C GLY A 57 8.80 -14.12 7.88
N THR A 58 10.11 -14.02 7.71
CA THR A 58 10.84 -12.76 7.66
C THR A 58 10.85 -12.19 6.24
N ILE A 59 11.22 -10.91 6.09
CA ILE A 59 11.33 -10.27 4.76
C ILE A 59 12.40 -10.98 3.90
N THR A 60 13.44 -11.53 4.50
CA THR A 60 14.48 -12.28 3.78
C THR A 60 13.99 -13.61 3.19
N ASP A 61 12.85 -14.12 3.67
CA ASP A 61 12.22 -15.32 3.13
C ASP A 61 11.41 -15.07 1.83
N LEU A 62 11.31 -13.82 1.38
CA LEU A 62 10.51 -13.43 0.21
C LEU A 62 10.67 -14.36 -1.01
N PRO A 63 11.89 -14.79 -1.43
CA PRO A 63 12.03 -15.65 -2.59
C PRO A 63 11.33 -17.02 -2.46
N LYS A 64 11.16 -17.54 -1.22
CA LYS A 64 10.51 -18.83 -0.96
C LYS A 64 9.02 -18.83 -1.26
N PHE A 65 8.42 -17.64 -1.34
CA PHE A 65 6.97 -17.45 -1.52
C PHE A 65 6.57 -17.02 -2.93
N ALA A 66 7.54 -16.78 -3.84
CA ALA A 66 7.28 -16.29 -5.19
C ALA A 66 6.37 -17.21 -6.04
N GLU A 67 6.37 -18.51 -5.76
CA GLU A 67 5.48 -19.47 -6.44
C GLU A 67 4.10 -19.61 -5.77
N GLN A 68 3.92 -19.11 -4.54
CA GLN A 68 2.70 -19.23 -3.78
C GLN A 68 1.83 -17.96 -3.80
N PHE A 69 2.46 -16.81 -3.98
CA PHE A 69 1.82 -15.51 -3.98
C PHE A 69 2.09 -14.77 -5.29
N LYS A 70 1.03 -14.38 -5.96
CA LYS A 70 1.10 -13.62 -7.21
C LYS A 70 1.35 -12.14 -6.96
N TYR A 71 0.74 -11.60 -5.89
CA TYR A 71 0.78 -10.18 -5.58
C TYR A 71 1.64 -9.90 -4.36
N GLY A 72 2.35 -8.76 -4.39
CA GLY A 72 3.09 -8.22 -3.27
C GLY A 72 2.72 -6.77 -2.99
N PHE A 73 2.70 -6.40 -1.72
CA PHE A 73 2.48 -5.03 -1.26
C PHE A 73 3.48 -4.68 -0.15
N VAL A 74 4.02 -3.46 -0.16
CA VAL A 74 4.96 -3.00 0.87
C VAL A 74 4.27 -2.04 1.82
N ALA A 75 4.02 -2.48 3.06
CA ALA A 75 3.34 -1.72 4.10
C ALA A 75 4.32 -1.05 5.07
N ILE A 76 5.27 -0.29 4.54
CA ILE A 76 6.34 0.38 5.29
C ILE A 76 6.26 1.89 5.11
N GLY A 77 6.18 2.64 6.21
CA GLY A 77 6.08 4.10 6.20
C GLY A 77 7.33 4.80 5.64
N ASN A 78 8.54 4.30 5.94
CA ASN A 78 9.79 4.89 5.44
C ASN A 78 9.89 4.77 3.90
N PRO A 79 9.96 5.90 3.15
CA PRO A 79 9.91 5.86 1.69
C PRO A 79 11.14 5.21 1.05
N ALA A 80 12.33 5.35 1.65
CA ALA A 80 13.55 4.73 1.13
C ALA A 80 13.51 3.20 1.29
N LEU A 81 13.08 2.70 2.44
CA LEU A 81 12.90 1.27 2.68
C LEU A 81 11.75 0.72 1.82
N ARG A 82 10.63 1.45 1.70
CA ARG A 82 9.51 1.07 0.83
C ARG A 82 9.98 0.93 -0.62
N ARG A 83 10.79 1.86 -1.13
CA ARG A 83 11.40 1.78 -2.48
C ARG A 83 12.23 0.51 -2.63
N LYS A 84 13.16 0.26 -1.70
CA LYS A 84 14.03 -0.93 -1.73
C LYS A 84 13.22 -2.23 -1.77
N LEU A 85 12.21 -2.36 -0.91
CA LEU A 85 11.39 -3.57 -0.82
C LEU A 85 10.47 -3.72 -2.03
N THR A 86 9.99 -2.63 -2.61
CA THR A 86 9.21 -2.64 -3.86
C THR A 86 10.04 -3.20 -5.02
N GLU A 87 11.31 -2.81 -5.14
CA GLU A 87 12.20 -3.37 -6.15
C GLU A 87 12.50 -4.86 -5.88
N GLN A 88 12.63 -5.28 -4.63
CA GLN A 88 12.79 -6.70 -4.28
C GLN A 88 11.57 -7.54 -4.69
N LEU A 89 10.35 -7.03 -4.50
CA LEU A 89 9.13 -7.69 -4.99
C LEU A 89 9.18 -7.90 -6.51
N LYS A 90 9.54 -6.86 -7.27
CA LYS A 90 9.65 -6.95 -8.74
C LYS A 90 10.73 -7.95 -9.18
N GLN A 91 11.90 -7.93 -8.53
CA GLN A 91 13.00 -8.86 -8.82
C GLN A 91 12.63 -10.33 -8.56
N ASN A 92 11.69 -10.57 -7.63
CA ASN A 92 11.15 -11.89 -7.33
C ASN A 92 9.84 -12.19 -8.08
N ASN A 93 9.53 -11.44 -9.16
CA ASN A 93 8.39 -11.63 -10.05
C ASN A 93 7.00 -11.45 -9.42
N PHE A 94 6.90 -10.73 -8.30
CA PHE A 94 5.58 -10.35 -7.76
C PHE A 94 4.99 -9.21 -8.58
N SER A 95 3.69 -9.27 -8.86
CA SER A 95 2.92 -8.12 -9.32
C SER A 95 2.61 -7.21 -8.13
N LEU A 96 2.87 -5.92 -8.26
CA LEU A 96 2.56 -4.98 -7.17
C LEU A 96 1.04 -4.81 -7.07
N ALA A 97 0.49 -5.11 -5.90
CA ALA A 97 -0.93 -4.87 -5.60
C ALA A 97 -1.18 -3.38 -5.38
N THR A 98 -2.25 -2.84 -5.97
CA THR A 98 -2.79 -1.53 -5.63
C THR A 98 -4.02 -1.76 -4.76
N LEU A 99 -4.01 -1.20 -3.55
CA LEU A 99 -5.08 -1.39 -2.57
C LEU A 99 -5.95 -0.14 -2.55
N VAL A 100 -7.26 -0.30 -2.76
CA VAL A 100 -8.22 0.80 -2.73
C VAL A 100 -9.40 0.38 -1.85
N HIS A 101 -9.57 1.04 -0.71
CA HIS A 101 -10.69 0.74 0.17
C HIS A 101 -12.04 1.00 -0.55
N PRO A 102 -13.05 0.15 -0.40
CA PRO A 102 -14.34 0.31 -1.09
C PRO A 102 -15.08 1.63 -0.82
N THR A 103 -14.79 2.31 0.29
CA THR A 103 -15.35 3.64 0.60
C THR A 103 -14.53 4.81 0.06
N ALA A 104 -13.35 4.56 -0.52
CA ALA A 104 -12.60 5.60 -1.19
C ALA A 104 -13.26 5.95 -2.53
N TYR A 105 -13.25 7.24 -2.88
CA TYR A 105 -13.65 7.66 -4.22
C TYR A 105 -12.41 7.87 -5.09
N VAL A 106 -12.31 7.11 -6.16
CA VAL A 106 -11.30 7.31 -7.21
C VAL A 106 -12.02 7.61 -8.51
N SER A 107 -11.78 8.81 -9.07
CA SER A 107 -12.38 9.21 -10.34
C SER A 107 -12.01 8.22 -11.45
N PRO A 108 -12.95 7.87 -12.36
CA PRO A 108 -12.64 6.99 -13.50
C PRO A 108 -11.53 7.50 -14.41
N SER A 109 -11.25 8.79 -14.42
CA SER A 109 -10.14 9.40 -15.19
C SER A 109 -8.85 9.57 -14.38
N ALA A 110 -8.86 9.28 -13.09
CA ALA A 110 -7.64 9.28 -12.28
C ALA A 110 -6.77 8.06 -12.61
N GLN A 111 -5.47 8.20 -12.43
CA GLN A 111 -4.50 7.14 -12.66
C GLN A 111 -3.83 6.75 -11.35
N LEU A 112 -3.89 5.46 -11.02
CA LEU A 112 -3.15 4.88 -9.90
C LEU A 112 -2.10 3.93 -10.46
N GLU A 113 -0.82 4.22 -10.19
CA GLU A 113 0.26 3.29 -10.53
C GLU A 113 0.33 2.12 -9.54
N PRO A 114 1.01 1.02 -9.91
CA PRO A 114 1.10 -0.18 -9.06
C PRO A 114 1.71 0.10 -7.68
N GLY A 115 1.21 -0.60 -6.66
CA GLY A 115 1.71 -0.52 -5.28
C GLY A 115 1.13 0.63 -4.45
N CYS A 116 0.20 1.41 -4.99
CA CYS A 116 -0.48 2.47 -4.24
C CYS A 116 -1.45 1.90 -3.21
N CYS A 117 -1.67 2.68 -2.14
CA CYS A 117 -2.75 2.45 -1.17
C CYS A 117 -3.64 3.69 -1.09
N VAL A 118 -4.95 3.50 -1.21
CA VAL A 118 -5.97 4.54 -1.03
C VAL A 118 -6.91 4.07 0.09
N GLU A 119 -6.81 4.74 1.23
CA GLU A 119 -7.48 4.37 2.47
C GLU A 119 -8.96 4.78 2.50
N PRO A 120 -9.72 4.37 3.55
CA PRO A 120 -11.14 4.71 3.69
C PRO A 120 -11.43 6.21 3.54
N ASN A 121 -12.47 6.53 2.79
CA ASN A 121 -12.97 7.90 2.58
C ASN A 121 -11.98 8.89 1.93
N ALA A 122 -10.82 8.42 1.45
CA ALA A 122 -9.95 9.25 0.64
C ALA A 122 -10.59 9.54 -0.73
N THR A 123 -10.28 10.70 -1.30
CA THR A 123 -10.85 11.15 -2.57
C THR A 123 -9.74 11.47 -3.56
N VAL A 124 -9.70 10.78 -4.69
CA VAL A 124 -8.80 11.05 -5.81
C VAL A 124 -9.65 11.56 -6.99
N GLN A 125 -9.54 12.87 -7.27
CA GLN A 125 -10.40 13.54 -8.23
C GLN A 125 -9.96 13.33 -9.69
N THR A 126 -10.73 13.92 -10.60
CA THR A 126 -10.58 13.83 -12.06
C THR A 126 -9.17 14.12 -12.54
N ALA A 127 -8.62 13.24 -13.37
CA ALA A 127 -7.30 13.32 -13.98
C ALA A 127 -6.13 13.52 -12.98
N ALA A 128 -6.34 13.23 -11.71
CA ALA A 128 -5.24 13.15 -10.73
C ALA A 128 -4.38 11.90 -11.01
N VAL A 129 -3.08 12.01 -10.76
CA VAL A 129 -2.12 10.94 -10.97
C VAL A 129 -1.45 10.59 -9.65
N ILE A 130 -1.59 9.35 -9.21
CA ILE A 130 -0.90 8.82 -8.03
C ILE A 130 0.16 7.83 -8.53
N LYS A 131 1.42 8.20 -8.39
CA LYS A 131 2.53 7.38 -8.86
C LYS A 131 2.88 6.27 -7.87
N GLN A 132 3.71 5.34 -8.34
CA GLN A 132 4.03 4.07 -7.73
C GLN A 132 4.26 4.13 -6.22
N ALA A 133 3.66 3.18 -5.51
CA ALA A 133 3.86 2.92 -4.09
C ALA A 133 3.64 4.15 -3.18
N SER A 134 2.75 5.06 -3.58
CA SER A 134 2.31 6.19 -2.77
C SER A 134 1.07 5.84 -1.95
N PHE A 135 0.98 6.40 -0.74
CA PHE A 135 -0.10 6.17 0.21
C PHE A 135 -0.96 7.43 0.34
N ILE A 136 -2.25 7.27 0.17
CA ILE A 136 -3.27 8.32 0.32
C ILE A 136 -4.12 7.91 1.52
N ALA A 137 -3.85 8.52 2.67
CA ALA A 137 -4.46 8.15 3.93
C ALA A 137 -5.92 8.60 4.04
N SER A 138 -6.58 8.12 5.09
CA SER A 138 -8.02 8.28 5.30
C SER A 138 -8.47 9.75 5.26
N GLY A 139 -9.50 10.03 4.47
CA GLY A 139 -10.06 11.37 4.31
C GLY A 139 -9.22 12.37 3.51
N ALA A 140 -8.03 11.98 3.02
CA ALA A 140 -7.23 12.87 2.19
C ALA A 140 -7.90 13.14 0.84
N VAL A 141 -7.70 14.35 0.30
CA VAL A 141 -8.29 14.80 -0.97
C VAL A 141 -7.19 15.19 -1.95
N ILE A 142 -7.05 14.41 -3.01
CA ILE A 142 -6.18 14.76 -4.14
C ILE A 142 -7.06 15.41 -5.21
N ARG A 143 -6.88 16.71 -5.40
CA ARG A 143 -7.73 17.49 -6.30
C ARG A 143 -7.42 17.22 -7.77
N HIS A 144 -8.33 17.64 -8.64
CA HIS A 144 -8.24 17.38 -10.08
C HIS A 144 -6.91 17.85 -10.69
N ASN A 145 -6.35 17.05 -11.59
CA ASN A 145 -5.06 17.27 -12.28
C ASN A 145 -3.85 17.38 -11.35
N ALA A 146 -3.96 17.07 -10.06
CA ALA A 146 -2.81 17.01 -9.17
C ALA A 146 -1.99 15.74 -9.44
N THR A 147 -0.70 15.81 -9.16
CA THR A 147 0.21 14.66 -9.26
C THR A 147 0.87 14.41 -7.91
N VAL A 148 0.69 13.22 -7.38
CA VAL A 148 1.47 12.71 -6.24
C VAL A 148 2.55 11.80 -6.81
N SER A 149 3.81 12.21 -6.72
CA SER A 149 4.93 11.42 -7.24
C SER A 149 5.13 10.15 -6.42
N GLU A 150 6.07 9.31 -6.85
CA GLU A 150 6.27 7.98 -6.28
C GLU A 150 6.75 8.00 -4.82
N PHE A 151 6.37 6.99 -4.07
CA PHE A 151 6.74 6.76 -2.67
C PHE A 151 6.35 7.88 -1.70
N CYS A 152 5.37 8.71 -2.07
CA CYS A 152 4.82 9.71 -1.18
C CYS A 152 3.94 9.09 -0.10
N HIS A 153 3.74 9.85 0.98
CA HIS A 153 2.75 9.58 2.00
C HIS A 153 1.93 10.85 2.23
N ILE A 154 0.68 10.83 1.85
CA ILE A 154 -0.29 11.89 2.05
C ILE A 154 -1.13 11.49 3.24
N ASP A 155 -0.88 12.09 4.39
CA ASP A 155 -1.49 11.69 5.66
C ASP A 155 -2.98 12.09 5.76
N CYS A 156 -3.64 11.71 6.87
CA CYS A 156 -5.08 11.86 7.04
C CYS A 156 -5.56 13.30 6.87
N ASN A 157 -6.67 13.48 6.13
CA ASN A 157 -7.32 14.77 5.89
C ASN A 157 -6.44 15.85 5.23
N VAL A 158 -5.35 15.45 4.58
CA VAL A 158 -4.53 16.36 3.75
C VAL A 158 -5.29 16.71 2.48
N VAL A 159 -5.17 17.96 2.05
CA VAL A 159 -5.64 18.42 0.74
C VAL A 159 -4.45 18.75 -0.16
N VAL A 160 -4.27 17.98 -1.24
CA VAL A 160 -3.35 18.33 -2.34
C VAL A 160 -4.12 19.14 -3.36
N ASP A 161 -3.73 20.38 -3.56
CA ASP A 161 -4.48 21.34 -4.38
C ASP A 161 -4.42 21.03 -5.88
N THR A 162 -5.32 21.62 -6.63
CA THR A 162 -5.43 21.49 -8.08
C THR A 162 -4.11 21.82 -8.77
N LEU A 163 -3.70 20.98 -9.75
CA LEU A 163 -2.46 21.11 -10.52
C LEU A 163 -1.16 21.00 -9.69
N ALA A 164 -1.25 20.83 -8.39
CA ALA A 164 -0.07 20.68 -7.54
C ALA A 164 0.70 19.38 -7.88
N VAL A 165 2.02 19.45 -7.77
CA VAL A 165 2.92 18.32 -7.97
C VAL A 165 3.68 18.06 -6.67
N VAL A 166 3.32 16.99 -5.96
CA VAL A 166 4.03 16.56 -4.76
C VAL A 166 5.30 15.82 -5.17
N PRO A 167 6.51 16.26 -4.75
CA PRO A 167 7.77 15.58 -5.10
C PRO A 167 7.86 14.16 -4.55
N ALA A 168 8.64 13.32 -5.22
CA ALA A 168 8.83 11.92 -4.82
C ALA A 168 9.37 11.77 -3.38
N GLY A 169 8.83 10.78 -2.66
CA GLY A 169 9.23 10.48 -1.28
C GLY A 169 8.76 11.49 -0.23
N THR A 170 7.92 12.45 -0.61
CA THR A 170 7.39 13.46 0.33
C THR A 170 6.40 12.81 1.31
N HIS A 171 6.49 13.20 2.58
CA HIS A 171 5.47 12.95 3.58
C HIS A 171 4.79 14.28 3.94
N ILE A 172 3.50 14.41 3.63
CA ILE A 172 2.68 15.56 4.04
C ILE A 172 1.92 15.15 5.28
N LEU A 173 2.10 15.90 6.37
CA LEU A 173 1.54 15.56 7.67
C LEU A 173 0.03 15.84 7.73
N ALA A 174 -0.65 15.17 8.65
CA ALA A 174 -2.10 15.24 8.80
C ALA A 174 -2.63 16.68 8.94
N GLN A 175 -3.77 16.91 8.28
CA GLN A 175 -4.49 18.19 8.28
C GLN A 175 -3.76 19.36 7.57
N GLU A 176 -2.66 19.10 6.89
CA GLU A 176 -1.99 20.09 6.07
C GLU A 176 -2.67 20.27 4.70
N ALA A 177 -2.40 21.41 4.04
CA ALA A 177 -2.76 21.64 2.66
C ALA A 177 -1.48 21.84 1.84
N TYR A 178 -1.33 21.05 0.78
CA TYR A 178 -0.23 21.19 -0.17
C TYR A 178 -0.67 22.00 -1.38
N ARG A 179 -0.06 23.16 -1.56
CA ARG A 179 -0.35 24.09 -2.66
C ARG A 179 0.80 24.12 -3.66
N ALA A 180 0.47 24.40 -4.92
CA ALA A 180 1.45 24.58 -5.99
C ALA A 180 2.26 25.87 -5.79
#